data_73b7a433affb8028882b103632e44597
#
_entry.id   73b7a433affb8028882b103632e44597
#
_cell.length_a   1.000
_cell.length_b   1.000
_cell.length_c   1.000
_cell.angle_alpha   90.00
_cell.angle_beta   90.00
_cell.angle_gamma   90.00
#
_symmetry.space_group_name_H-M   'P 1'
#
loop_
_entity.id
_entity.type
_entity.pdbx_description
1 polymer ?
#
loop_
_entity_poly.entity_id
_entity_poly.type
_entity_poly.pdbx_seq_one_letter_code
_entity_poly.pdbx_strand_id
1 'polypeptide(L)'
;MRLGIDVGGTNTDAVLIDGDDVRGAVKASTTADVTGGIVTALRELRQATGFDPAAVDAVMIGTTHFINALVEGERLAPTAAIRFGLPATRALPPLVDWPGRLAAAVGGHGYLCQGGHEYDGSEIAAFDEAEFRAVLDKAVEAGATSFALSSVFSPVNGEFENRAAEIIAEQLPGTPVSLSHEIGRMGLLGRENATIVNAALRDLADQVATGLTRTVAEAGIDAPVFLSQNDGTLMDVDYARRYPVATFASGPTNSMRGAAFLSRLPSCAVVDIGGTTSDVGILQNGFPREASADVAVAGVQINFRMPDVLSLGIGGGSHVVRDGTGAAVGPASVGYRLGREALVFGGSRLTATDIAVAGGRAEVGDPSLVAHLERSFVDAALAEIDARLAEVVDRMRVSAEPVPVVAVGGGSILVPEDLAGASRVVRPEHFAVANAIGAAIAQVGGEVDRVYSVVPEQRDAVMDAAREEAVDRAVAAGARPGSVEIVDVEEVPLAYLPGNATRVRVKAVGELSLGGHDA
;
A
#
# COMPACT_ATOMS: atom_id res chain seq x y z
N MET A 1 0.48 1.97 -25.51
CA MET A 1 1.34 1.19 -24.58
C MET A 1 1.24 1.78 -23.17
N ARG A 2 1.38 0.95 -22.13
CA ARG A 2 1.37 1.39 -20.72
C ARG A 2 2.75 1.20 -20.10
N LEU A 3 3.16 2.16 -19.29
CA LEU A 3 4.44 2.13 -18.59
C LEU A 3 4.18 1.93 -17.09
N GLY A 4 4.67 0.83 -16.53
CA GLY A 4 4.62 0.57 -15.09
C GLY A 4 5.98 0.79 -14.46
N ILE A 5 6.00 1.50 -13.35
CA ILE A 5 7.21 1.78 -12.57
C ILE A 5 6.92 1.44 -11.11
N ASP A 6 7.82 0.72 -10.47
CA ASP A 6 7.76 0.53 -9.02
C ASP A 6 9.04 1.05 -8.37
N VAL A 7 8.91 2.03 -7.49
CA VAL A 7 10.03 2.65 -6.78
C VAL A 7 10.11 2.07 -5.39
N GLY A 8 10.87 1.00 -5.26
CA GLY A 8 11.16 0.36 -3.99
C GLY A 8 12.35 0.97 -3.26
N GLY A 9 12.60 0.54 -2.03
CA GLY A 9 13.75 1.02 -1.23
C GLY A 9 15.13 0.62 -1.75
N THR A 10 15.20 -0.41 -2.61
CA THR A 10 16.46 -0.95 -3.14
C THR A 10 16.58 -0.78 -4.65
N ASN A 11 15.52 -1.10 -5.38
CA ASN A 11 15.48 -1.05 -6.83
C ASN A 11 14.28 -0.26 -7.31
N THR A 12 14.42 0.33 -8.47
CA THR A 12 13.35 0.90 -9.28
C THR A 12 13.16 -0.01 -10.48
N ASP A 13 12.01 -0.64 -10.56
CA ASP A 13 11.63 -1.53 -11.65
C ASP A 13 10.78 -0.77 -12.66
N ALA A 14 11.02 -0.97 -13.96
CA ALA A 14 10.18 -0.38 -15.00
C ALA A 14 9.85 -1.42 -16.07
N VAL A 15 8.59 -1.42 -16.52
CA VAL A 15 8.08 -2.32 -17.56
C VAL A 15 7.29 -1.55 -18.59
N LEU A 16 7.37 -2.00 -19.84
CA LEU A 16 6.53 -1.55 -20.94
C LEU A 16 5.56 -2.67 -21.34
N ILE A 17 4.27 -2.37 -21.31
CA ILE A 17 3.20 -3.33 -21.63
C ILE A 17 2.38 -2.80 -22.80
N ASP A 18 2.07 -3.71 -23.74
CA ASP A 18 1.21 -3.46 -24.90
C ASP A 18 0.11 -4.52 -24.94
N GLY A 19 -1.11 -4.14 -24.59
CA GLY A 19 -2.18 -5.11 -24.29
C GLY A 19 -1.80 -5.99 -23.09
N ASP A 20 -1.68 -7.30 -23.33
CA ASP A 20 -1.25 -8.32 -22.35
C ASP A 20 0.24 -8.68 -22.48
N ASP A 21 0.96 -8.12 -23.46
CA ASP A 21 2.35 -8.47 -23.74
C ASP A 21 3.35 -7.58 -23.01
N VAL A 22 4.26 -8.17 -22.28
CA VAL A 22 5.42 -7.48 -21.69
C VAL A 22 6.47 -7.25 -22.78
N ARG A 23 6.58 -6.03 -23.30
CA ARG A 23 7.53 -5.65 -24.35
C ARG A 23 8.96 -5.50 -23.86
N GLY A 24 9.14 -5.20 -22.60
CA GLY A 24 10.44 -5.11 -21.96
C GLY A 24 10.33 -4.77 -20.50
N ALA A 25 11.37 -5.12 -19.76
CA ALA A 25 11.48 -4.88 -18.32
C ALA A 25 12.93 -4.57 -17.95
N VAL A 26 13.13 -3.66 -17.01
CA VAL A 26 14.44 -3.30 -16.46
C VAL A 26 14.36 -3.13 -14.95
N LYS A 27 15.50 -3.32 -14.30
CA LYS A 27 15.69 -3.13 -12.87
C LYS A 27 16.90 -2.25 -12.63
N ALA A 28 16.66 -1.01 -12.19
CA ALA A 28 17.70 -0.04 -11.86
C ALA A 28 17.86 0.10 -10.35
N SER A 29 18.99 0.57 -9.87
CA SER A 29 19.16 0.88 -8.45
C SER A 29 18.40 2.13 -8.07
N THR A 30 17.67 2.09 -6.94
CA THR A 30 17.01 3.27 -6.38
C THR A 30 18.06 4.26 -5.88
N THR A 31 17.79 5.55 -6.05
CA THR A 31 18.61 6.66 -5.56
C THR A 31 17.96 7.28 -4.32
N ALA A 32 18.73 8.10 -3.58
CA ALA A 32 18.22 8.77 -2.38
C ALA A 32 17.04 9.72 -2.68
N ASP A 33 16.99 10.28 -3.88
CA ASP A 33 15.82 10.98 -4.41
C ASP A 33 14.92 10.03 -5.20
N VAL A 34 13.62 10.31 -5.21
CA VAL A 34 12.60 9.49 -5.88
C VAL A 34 12.85 9.41 -7.40
N THR A 35 13.44 10.45 -7.97
CA THR A 35 13.45 10.70 -9.41
C THR A 35 14.63 10.06 -10.14
N GLY A 36 15.80 9.96 -9.50
CA GLY A 36 17.02 9.45 -10.15
C GLY A 36 16.93 7.99 -10.58
N GLY A 37 16.30 7.14 -9.76
CA GLY A 37 16.02 5.73 -10.09
C GLY A 37 15.10 5.62 -11.31
N ILE A 38 14.04 6.44 -11.35
CA ILE A 38 13.07 6.49 -12.46
C ILE A 38 13.74 6.91 -13.77
N VAL A 39 14.54 7.99 -13.73
CA VAL A 39 15.29 8.46 -14.93
C VAL A 39 16.17 7.35 -15.50
N THR A 40 16.87 6.65 -14.61
CA THR A 40 17.75 5.55 -15.00
C THR A 40 16.96 4.39 -15.61
N ALA A 41 15.89 3.95 -14.93
CA ALA A 41 15.04 2.87 -15.41
C ALA A 41 14.37 3.19 -16.75
N LEU A 42 13.85 4.41 -16.94
CA LEU A 42 13.27 4.86 -18.21
C LEU A 42 14.28 4.87 -19.36
N ARG A 43 15.49 5.37 -19.09
CA ARG A 43 16.56 5.37 -20.08
C ARG A 43 16.96 3.96 -20.50
N GLU A 44 17.14 3.06 -19.54
CA GLU A 44 17.51 1.66 -19.80
C GLU A 44 16.39 0.93 -20.52
N LEU A 45 15.14 1.12 -20.13
CA LEU A 45 13.98 0.53 -20.79
C LEU A 45 13.87 0.99 -22.24
N ARG A 46 14.09 2.30 -22.50
CA ARG A 46 14.11 2.83 -23.87
C ARG A 46 15.25 2.26 -24.71
N GLN A 47 16.42 2.07 -24.11
CA GLN A 47 17.54 1.43 -24.81
C GLN A 47 17.26 -0.03 -25.14
N ALA A 48 16.60 -0.77 -24.24
CA ALA A 48 16.30 -2.18 -24.41
C ALA A 48 15.19 -2.44 -25.44
N THR A 49 14.16 -1.58 -25.48
CA THR A 49 12.94 -1.81 -26.28
C THR A 49 12.83 -0.93 -27.52
N GLY A 50 13.52 0.21 -27.53
CA GLY A 50 13.40 1.21 -28.61
C GLY A 50 12.03 1.91 -28.66
N PHE A 51 11.23 1.89 -27.59
CA PHE A 51 9.90 2.47 -27.59
C PHE A 51 9.91 3.97 -27.89
N ASP A 52 8.88 4.41 -28.60
CA ASP A 52 8.61 5.83 -28.83
C ASP A 52 7.87 6.41 -27.59
N PRO A 53 8.43 7.43 -26.90
CA PRO A 53 7.75 8.11 -25.80
C PRO A 53 6.34 8.62 -26.15
N ALA A 54 6.10 9.02 -27.40
CA ALA A 54 4.79 9.49 -27.86
C ALA A 54 3.74 8.36 -27.97
N ALA A 55 4.16 7.10 -27.94
CA ALA A 55 3.27 5.95 -27.99
C ALA A 55 2.87 5.45 -26.58
N VAL A 56 3.31 6.13 -25.52
CA VAL A 56 2.91 5.82 -24.14
C VAL A 56 1.60 6.50 -23.84
N ASP A 57 0.57 5.74 -23.50
CA ASP A 57 -0.78 6.23 -23.22
C ASP A 57 -0.95 6.64 -21.74
N ALA A 58 -0.24 5.97 -20.83
CA ALA A 58 -0.26 6.26 -19.40
C ALA A 58 1.00 5.73 -18.68
N VAL A 59 1.35 6.39 -17.57
CA VAL A 59 2.43 6.00 -16.66
C VAL A 59 1.85 5.71 -15.29
N MET A 60 2.04 4.48 -14.79
CA MET A 60 1.56 4.00 -13.50
C MET A 60 2.74 3.78 -12.56
N ILE A 61 2.69 4.38 -11.38
CA ILE A 61 3.83 4.38 -10.44
C ILE A 61 3.41 3.81 -9.08
N GLY A 62 4.09 2.76 -8.65
CA GLY A 62 4.12 2.31 -7.26
C GLY A 62 5.25 3.00 -6.50
N THR A 63 5.03 3.36 -5.24
CA THR A 63 6.05 4.01 -4.42
C THR A 63 5.91 3.70 -2.95
N THR A 64 7.04 3.47 -2.27
CA THR A 64 7.11 3.26 -0.82
C THR A 64 7.57 4.51 -0.04
N HIS A 65 7.71 5.67 -0.69
CA HIS A 65 8.28 6.88 -0.08
C HIS A 65 7.51 7.37 1.15
N PHE A 66 6.18 7.33 1.10
CA PHE A 66 5.35 7.85 2.18
C PHE A 66 5.39 6.96 3.43
N ILE A 67 5.32 5.64 3.23
CA ILE A 67 5.45 4.71 4.36
C ILE A 67 6.87 4.76 4.96
N ASN A 68 7.90 4.90 4.13
CA ASN A 68 9.28 5.03 4.60
C ASN A 68 9.46 6.31 5.43
N ALA A 69 8.92 7.45 4.99
CA ALA A 69 8.96 8.71 5.75
C ALA A 69 8.32 8.56 7.14
N LEU A 70 7.19 7.83 7.24
CA LEU A 70 6.56 7.54 8.52
C LEU A 70 7.41 6.60 9.39
N VAL A 71 7.94 5.50 8.82
CA VAL A 71 8.78 4.54 9.54
C VAL A 71 10.06 5.19 10.07
N GLU A 72 10.68 6.04 9.27
CA GLU A 72 11.88 6.81 9.64
C GLU A 72 11.55 7.94 10.60
N GLY A 73 10.32 8.48 10.59
CA GLY A 73 9.88 9.65 11.34
C GLY A 73 10.52 10.92 10.81
N GLU A 74 10.79 10.98 9.51
CA GLU A 74 11.43 12.08 8.82
C GLU A 74 10.51 12.70 7.77
N ARG A 75 10.71 13.99 7.47
CA ARG A 75 9.93 14.74 6.46
C ARG A 75 8.41 14.73 6.74
N LEU A 76 8.03 14.68 8.01
CA LEU A 76 6.66 14.82 8.48
C LEU A 76 6.38 16.28 8.83
N ALA A 77 5.27 16.82 8.36
CA ALA A 77 4.86 18.18 8.69
C ALA A 77 4.35 18.27 10.14
N PRO A 78 4.68 19.34 10.88
CA PRO A 78 4.07 19.63 12.19
C PRO A 78 2.54 19.71 12.05
N THR A 79 1.84 18.77 12.68
CA THR A 79 0.41 18.54 12.48
C THR A 79 -0.37 18.76 13.77
N ALA A 80 -1.40 19.59 13.73
CA ALA A 80 -2.37 19.70 14.82
C ALA A 80 -3.50 18.66 14.63
N ALA A 81 -3.63 17.74 15.57
CA ALA A 81 -4.73 16.81 15.66
C ALA A 81 -5.88 17.42 16.48
N ILE A 82 -7.00 17.75 15.85
CA ILE A 82 -8.15 18.37 16.50
C ILE A 82 -9.35 17.42 16.41
N ARG A 83 -9.87 17.02 17.58
CA ARG A 83 -11.03 16.12 17.67
C ARG A 83 -12.25 16.83 18.23
N PHE A 84 -13.37 16.71 17.53
CA PHE A 84 -14.72 17.05 18.01
C PHE A 84 -15.30 15.83 18.71
N GLY A 85 -15.34 15.87 20.05
CA GLY A 85 -15.76 14.70 20.84
C GLY A 85 -15.88 14.95 22.34
N LEU A 86 -15.79 16.20 22.80
CA LEU A 86 -16.08 16.52 24.19
C LEU A 86 -17.59 16.56 24.43
N PRO A 87 -18.04 16.13 25.63
CA PRO A 87 -17.23 15.64 26.75
C PRO A 87 -16.85 14.15 26.68
N ALA A 88 -17.40 13.39 25.72
CA ALA A 88 -17.37 11.92 25.70
C ALA A 88 -15.95 11.33 25.62
N THR A 89 -15.02 11.97 24.90
CA THR A 89 -13.69 11.43 24.62
C THR A 89 -12.56 12.05 25.44
N ARG A 90 -12.87 12.78 26.51
CA ARG A 90 -11.89 13.51 27.34
C ARG A 90 -10.73 12.63 27.85
N ALA A 91 -11.01 11.37 28.18
CA ALA A 91 -10.04 10.45 28.76
C ALA A 91 -9.04 9.88 27.73
N LEU A 92 -9.29 10.05 26.44
CA LEU A 92 -8.47 9.51 25.35
C LEU A 92 -8.08 10.64 24.38
N PRO A 93 -7.10 11.49 24.73
CA PRO A 93 -6.69 12.59 23.85
C PRO A 93 -6.09 12.07 22.54
N PRO A 94 -6.04 12.88 21.46
CA PRO A 94 -5.30 12.54 20.25
C PRO A 94 -3.85 12.18 20.55
N LEU A 95 -3.26 11.28 19.77
CA LEU A 95 -1.88 10.77 19.92
C LEU A 95 -1.65 9.90 21.17
N VAL A 96 -2.69 9.49 21.92
CA VAL A 96 -2.56 8.79 23.22
C VAL A 96 -1.73 7.51 23.12
N ASP A 97 -1.84 6.75 22.03
CA ASP A 97 -1.16 5.46 21.83
C ASP A 97 0.00 5.55 20.83
N TRP A 98 0.47 6.75 20.52
CA TRP A 98 1.54 6.92 19.55
C TRP A 98 2.91 6.61 20.17
N PRO A 99 3.82 5.97 19.42
CA PRO A 99 5.23 5.91 19.81
C PRO A 99 5.78 7.33 20.01
N GLY A 100 6.43 7.58 21.16
CA GLY A 100 6.88 8.94 21.52
C GLY A 100 7.74 9.63 20.46
N ARG A 101 8.57 8.85 19.71
CA ARG A 101 9.37 9.36 18.59
C ARG A 101 8.49 9.93 17.47
N LEU A 102 7.43 9.20 17.09
CA LEU A 102 6.54 9.63 16.00
C LEU A 102 5.63 10.78 16.45
N ALA A 103 5.11 10.73 17.68
CA ALA A 103 4.35 11.83 18.23
C ALA A 103 5.16 13.13 18.22
N ALA A 104 6.45 13.08 18.60
CA ALA A 104 7.36 14.22 18.51
C ALA A 104 7.62 14.66 17.05
N ALA A 105 7.79 13.71 16.13
CA ALA A 105 8.06 14.00 14.72
C ALA A 105 6.91 14.75 14.02
N VAL A 106 5.66 14.51 14.42
CA VAL A 106 4.48 15.25 13.92
C VAL A 106 4.14 16.49 14.75
N GLY A 107 5.00 16.89 15.70
CA GLY A 107 4.84 18.08 16.54
C GLY A 107 4.13 17.86 17.87
N GLY A 108 3.47 16.71 18.10
CA GLY A 108 2.87 16.36 19.41
C GLY A 108 1.63 17.17 19.82
N HIS A 109 0.96 17.86 18.88
CA HIS A 109 -0.13 18.79 19.17
C HIS A 109 -1.50 18.11 19.04
N GLY A 110 -2.12 17.74 20.16
CA GLY A 110 -3.47 17.18 20.23
C GLY A 110 -4.44 18.09 20.96
N TYR A 111 -5.61 18.35 20.37
CA TYR A 111 -6.65 19.23 20.91
C TYR A 111 -8.01 18.54 20.89
N LEU A 112 -8.84 18.88 21.87
CA LEU A 112 -10.22 18.39 22.01
C LEU A 112 -11.18 19.59 21.99
N CYS A 113 -12.23 19.51 21.19
CA CYS A 113 -13.29 20.50 21.10
C CYS A 113 -14.65 19.85 21.43
N GLN A 114 -15.62 20.70 21.81
CA GLN A 114 -17.03 20.31 21.91
C GLN A 114 -17.51 19.79 20.57
N GLY A 115 -18.41 18.79 20.59
CA GLY A 115 -18.96 18.24 19.34
C GLY A 115 -19.02 16.73 19.32
N GLY A 116 -19.12 16.20 18.09
CA GLY A 116 -19.30 14.79 17.82
C GLY A 116 -20.76 14.39 17.67
N HIS A 117 -20.97 13.25 17.05
CA HIS A 117 -22.30 12.71 16.81
C HIS A 117 -22.45 11.32 17.45
N GLU A 118 -23.68 10.92 17.70
CA GLU A 118 -24.03 9.55 18.01
C GLU A 118 -24.11 8.72 16.72
N TYR A 119 -24.27 7.40 16.87
CA TYR A 119 -24.37 6.48 15.75
C TYR A 119 -25.57 6.74 14.81
N ASP A 120 -26.59 7.46 15.27
CA ASP A 120 -27.79 7.85 14.51
C ASP A 120 -27.67 9.25 13.87
N GLY A 121 -26.51 9.89 14.02
CA GLY A 121 -26.24 11.23 13.48
C GLY A 121 -26.71 12.38 14.35
N SER A 122 -27.31 12.12 15.53
CA SER A 122 -27.65 13.18 16.49
C SER A 122 -26.38 13.73 17.17
N GLU A 123 -26.39 15.01 17.53
CA GLU A 123 -25.24 15.66 18.17
C GLU A 123 -25.03 15.19 19.61
N ILE A 124 -23.78 14.85 19.97
CA ILE A 124 -23.35 14.67 21.36
C ILE A 124 -23.27 16.02 22.06
N ALA A 125 -22.72 17.01 21.38
CA ALA A 125 -22.67 18.42 21.80
C ALA A 125 -22.64 19.29 20.55
N ALA A 126 -23.15 20.52 20.65
CA ALA A 126 -23.12 21.47 19.54
C ALA A 126 -21.68 21.87 19.17
N PHE A 127 -21.45 22.16 17.90
CA PHE A 127 -20.19 22.74 17.43
C PHE A 127 -20.03 24.17 17.99
N ASP A 128 -18.94 24.41 18.74
CA ASP A 128 -18.60 25.73 19.24
C ASP A 128 -17.50 26.36 18.38
N GLU A 129 -17.92 27.26 17.45
CA GLU A 129 -17.00 27.93 16.54
C GLU A 129 -15.98 28.81 17.28
N ALA A 130 -16.37 29.45 18.39
CA ALA A 130 -15.46 30.32 19.15
C ALA A 130 -14.39 29.49 19.87
N GLU A 131 -14.75 28.35 20.45
CA GLU A 131 -13.80 27.38 21.01
C GLU A 131 -12.83 26.87 19.92
N PHE A 132 -13.38 26.47 18.76
CA PHE A 132 -12.56 25.96 17.67
C PHE A 132 -11.54 26.99 17.16
N ARG A 133 -11.97 28.27 16.92
CA ARG A 133 -11.05 29.34 16.50
C ARG A 133 -9.95 29.58 17.54
N ALA A 134 -10.27 29.55 18.83
CA ALA A 134 -9.27 29.68 19.89
C ALA A 134 -8.28 28.48 19.93
N VAL A 135 -8.75 27.28 19.61
CA VAL A 135 -7.88 26.09 19.46
C VAL A 135 -7.00 26.21 18.23
N LEU A 136 -7.54 26.71 17.12
CA LEU A 136 -6.79 26.94 15.88
C LEU A 136 -5.64 27.93 16.09
N ASP A 137 -5.90 29.06 16.77
CA ASP A 137 -4.87 30.05 17.10
C ASP A 137 -3.73 29.42 17.94
N LYS A 138 -4.08 28.63 18.95
CA LYS A 138 -3.09 27.89 19.77
C LYS A 138 -2.27 26.90 18.96
N ALA A 139 -2.90 26.20 18.02
CA ALA A 139 -2.21 25.24 17.16
C ALA A 139 -1.21 25.94 16.23
N VAL A 140 -1.59 27.09 15.67
CA VAL A 140 -0.71 27.93 14.84
C VAL A 140 0.45 28.50 15.67
N GLU A 141 0.19 29.03 16.87
CA GLU A 141 1.22 29.51 17.79
C GLU A 141 2.21 28.41 18.16
N ALA A 142 1.74 27.15 18.26
CA ALA A 142 2.58 26.00 18.54
C ALA A 142 3.37 25.50 17.32
N GLY A 143 3.17 26.11 16.14
CA GLY A 143 3.93 25.83 14.92
C GLY A 143 3.31 24.77 13.99
N ALA A 144 2.04 24.44 14.15
CA ALA A 144 1.36 23.53 13.23
C ALA A 144 1.23 24.13 11.83
N THR A 145 1.59 23.35 10.81
CA THR A 145 1.51 23.72 9.39
C THR A 145 0.51 22.89 8.61
N SER A 146 -0.03 21.83 9.25
CA SER A 146 -1.05 20.94 8.69
C SER A 146 -2.06 20.57 9.77
N PHE A 147 -3.31 20.27 9.37
CA PHE A 147 -4.40 19.99 10.31
C PHE A 147 -5.05 18.64 10.01
N ALA A 148 -5.23 17.83 11.05
CA ALA A 148 -5.99 16.59 11.04
C ALA A 148 -7.26 16.80 11.87
N LEU A 149 -8.41 16.77 11.22
CA LEU A 149 -9.72 16.93 11.86
C LEU A 149 -10.39 15.58 12.01
N SER A 150 -10.87 15.28 13.20
CA SER A 150 -11.63 14.07 13.48
C SER A 150 -12.86 14.39 14.33
N SER A 151 -13.94 13.63 14.15
CA SER A 151 -15.15 13.75 14.96
C SER A 151 -15.68 12.36 15.33
N VAL A 152 -16.30 12.24 16.47
CA VAL A 152 -16.99 11.01 16.87
C VAL A 152 -18.08 10.74 15.85
N PHE A 153 -18.14 9.52 15.29
CA PHE A 153 -19.05 9.08 14.23
C PHE A 153 -19.10 9.98 12.98
N SER A 154 -18.00 10.64 12.63
CA SER A 154 -17.95 11.45 11.40
C SER A 154 -18.20 10.67 10.09
N PRO A 155 -17.95 9.36 9.97
CA PRO A 155 -18.41 8.61 8.79
C PRO A 155 -19.94 8.55 8.64
N VAL A 156 -20.71 8.81 9.70
CA VAL A 156 -22.17 8.94 9.67
C VAL A 156 -22.58 10.39 9.38
N ASN A 157 -21.92 11.35 10.04
CA ASN A 157 -22.16 12.76 9.84
C ASN A 157 -20.83 13.55 9.94
N GLY A 158 -20.31 14.00 8.80
CA GLY A 158 -19.06 14.75 8.67
C GLY A 158 -19.18 16.28 8.84
N GLU A 159 -20.37 16.79 9.20
CA GLU A 159 -20.67 18.23 9.22
C GLU A 159 -19.65 19.05 10.00
N PHE A 160 -19.25 18.61 11.21
CA PHE A 160 -18.34 19.36 12.06
C PHE A 160 -16.92 19.42 11.49
N GLU A 161 -16.44 18.32 10.88
CA GLU A 161 -15.16 18.33 10.18
C GLU A 161 -15.18 19.27 8.98
N ASN A 162 -16.27 19.24 8.18
CA ASN A 162 -16.44 20.12 7.03
C ASN A 162 -16.49 21.59 7.45
N ARG A 163 -17.29 21.92 8.47
CA ARG A 163 -17.38 23.29 8.99
C ARG A 163 -16.05 23.80 9.51
N ALA A 164 -15.32 22.97 10.24
CA ALA A 164 -13.98 23.30 10.71
C ALA A 164 -12.98 23.52 9.57
N ALA A 165 -13.06 22.72 8.51
CA ALA A 165 -12.21 22.88 7.32
C ALA A 165 -12.51 24.21 6.60
N GLU A 166 -13.78 24.62 6.49
CA GLU A 166 -14.17 25.92 5.94
C GLU A 166 -13.54 27.07 6.76
N ILE A 167 -13.62 27.00 8.09
CA ILE A 167 -13.02 28.00 8.99
C ILE A 167 -11.50 28.07 8.80
N ILE A 168 -10.82 26.94 8.69
CA ILE A 168 -9.37 26.92 8.41
C ILE A 168 -9.09 27.55 7.05
N ALA A 169 -9.86 27.22 6.01
CA ALA A 169 -9.69 27.81 4.68
C ALA A 169 -9.89 29.32 4.66
N GLU A 170 -10.81 29.84 5.49
CA GLU A 170 -11.03 31.28 5.68
C GLU A 170 -9.84 31.98 6.38
N GLN A 171 -9.32 31.40 7.46
CA GLN A 171 -8.29 32.01 8.31
C GLN A 171 -6.85 31.75 7.82
N LEU A 172 -6.61 30.58 7.25
CA LEU A 172 -5.30 30.09 6.83
C LEU A 172 -5.37 29.53 5.39
N PRO A 173 -5.61 30.38 4.39
CA PRO A 173 -5.75 29.95 3.00
C PRO A 173 -4.54 29.12 2.52
N GLY A 174 -4.82 28.00 1.87
CA GLY A 174 -3.78 27.10 1.32
C GLY A 174 -3.16 26.13 2.32
N THR A 175 -3.54 26.18 3.60
CA THR A 175 -3.04 25.22 4.60
C THR A 175 -3.66 23.84 4.38
N PRO A 176 -2.86 22.76 4.39
CA PRO A 176 -3.36 21.40 4.24
C PRO A 176 -4.28 20.99 5.39
N VAL A 177 -5.45 20.46 5.04
CA VAL A 177 -6.42 19.89 5.98
C VAL A 177 -6.75 18.47 5.56
N SER A 178 -6.80 17.55 6.50
CA SER A 178 -7.24 16.17 6.30
C SER A 178 -8.45 15.88 7.17
N LEU A 179 -9.51 15.32 6.57
CA LEU A 179 -10.79 15.03 7.24
C LEU A 179 -10.91 13.53 7.49
N SER A 180 -11.25 13.14 8.72
CA SER A 180 -11.23 11.74 9.10
C SER A 180 -12.29 10.90 8.40
N HIS A 181 -13.46 11.47 8.09
CA HIS A 181 -14.54 10.77 7.39
C HIS A 181 -14.22 10.46 5.91
N GLU A 182 -13.20 11.11 5.33
CA GLU A 182 -12.73 10.83 3.96
C GLU A 182 -11.63 9.75 3.92
N ILE A 183 -10.98 9.45 5.05
CA ILE A 183 -9.75 8.63 5.09
C ILE A 183 -9.97 7.27 5.72
N GLY A 184 -10.60 7.23 6.91
CA GLY A 184 -10.69 6.01 7.69
C GLY A 184 -12.10 5.45 7.83
N ARG A 185 -12.17 4.30 8.51
CA ARG A 185 -13.43 3.57 8.77
C ARG A 185 -14.08 4.05 10.09
N MET A 186 -15.12 3.34 10.55
CA MET A 186 -15.94 3.72 11.72
C MET A 186 -15.16 3.86 13.04
N GLY A 187 -14.10 3.09 13.28
CA GLY A 187 -13.31 3.15 14.52
C GLY A 187 -12.65 4.51 14.72
N LEU A 188 -12.97 5.23 15.81
CA LEU A 188 -12.52 6.61 16.04
C LEU A 188 -11.00 6.74 16.08
N LEU A 189 -10.32 6.00 16.96
CA LEU A 189 -8.87 6.18 17.20
C LEU A 189 -8.04 5.80 15.97
N GLY A 190 -8.33 4.66 15.35
CA GLY A 190 -7.63 4.23 14.12
C GLY A 190 -7.86 5.19 12.95
N ARG A 191 -9.08 5.75 12.82
CA ARG A 191 -9.41 6.75 11.80
C ARG A 191 -8.68 8.07 12.06
N GLU A 192 -8.69 8.56 13.29
CA GLU A 192 -7.96 9.76 13.68
C GLU A 192 -6.45 9.60 13.43
N ASN A 193 -5.88 8.48 13.83
CA ASN A 193 -4.46 8.18 13.60
C ASN A 193 -4.12 8.20 12.10
N ALA A 194 -4.95 7.57 11.28
CA ALA A 194 -4.80 7.59 9.82
C ALA A 194 -4.85 9.03 9.26
N THR A 195 -5.73 9.87 9.81
CA THR A 195 -5.88 11.26 9.42
C THR A 195 -4.68 12.11 9.81
N ILE A 196 -4.12 11.89 11.01
CA ILE A 196 -2.90 12.57 11.47
C ILE A 196 -1.71 12.20 10.58
N VAL A 197 -1.55 10.91 10.28
CA VAL A 197 -0.51 10.43 9.36
C VAL A 197 -0.68 11.03 7.97
N ASN A 198 -1.90 11.08 7.45
CA ASN A 198 -2.19 11.71 6.15
C ASN A 198 -1.79 13.19 6.15
N ALA A 199 -2.24 13.95 7.15
CA ALA A 199 -1.97 15.37 7.26
C ALA A 199 -0.46 15.65 7.35
N ALA A 200 0.28 14.84 8.11
CA ALA A 200 1.72 14.98 8.26
C ALA A 200 2.51 14.70 6.97
N LEU A 201 1.93 13.97 6.01
CA LEU A 201 2.57 13.60 4.75
C LEU A 201 2.19 14.52 3.57
N ARG A 202 1.28 15.48 3.74
CA ARG A 202 0.75 16.31 2.63
C ARG A 202 1.84 17.10 1.89
N ASP A 203 2.77 17.72 2.62
CA ASP A 203 3.87 18.49 2.01
C ASP A 203 4.81 17.58 1.22
N LEU A 204 5.12 16.41 1.77
CA LEU A 204 5.92 15.41 1.07
C LEU A 204 5.20 14.90 -0.19
N ALA A 205 3.89 14.70 -0.10
CA ALA A 205 3.07 14.23 -1.23
C ALA A 205 3.10 15.22 -2.39
N ASP A 206 3.01 16.52 -2.12
CA ASP A 206 3.11 17.55 -3.16
C ASP A 206 4.48 17.56 -3.84
N GLN A 207 5.57 17.44 -3.05
CA GLN A 207 6.93 17.37 -3.57
C GLN A 207 7.15 16.13 -4.44
N VAL A 208 6.72 14.95 -3.98
CA VAL A 208 6.86 13.68 -4.70
C VAL A 208 6.04 13.72 -5.98
N ALA A 209 4.78 14.08 -5.92
CA ALA A 209 3.89 14.16 -7.07
C ALA A 209 4.41 15.12 -8.15
N THR A 210 4.88 16.30 -7.75
CA THR A 210 5.50 17.27 -8.65
C THR A 210 6.79 16.73 -9.29
N GLY A 211 7.63 16.06 -8.49
CA GLY A 211 8.86 15.43 -8.95
C GLY A 211 8.60 14.31 -9.98
N LEU A 212 7.64 13.45 -9.70
CA LEU A 212 7.25 12.35 -10.60
C LEU A 212 6.74 12.87 -11.95
N THR A 213 5.78 13.79 -11.94
CA THR A 213 5.21 14.38 -13.16
C THR A 213 6.29 15.07 -14.01
N ARG A 214 7.16 15.86 -13.37
CA ARG A 214 8.28 16.52 -14.06
C ARG A 214 9.24 15.50 -14.67
N THR A 215 9.61 14.45 -13.94
CA THR A 215 10.54 13.42 -14.42
C THR A 215 10.02 12.68 -15.66
N VAL A 216 8.72 12.35 -15.68
CA VAL A 216 8.06 11.73 -16.83
C VAL A 216 8.08 12.66 -18.04
N ALA A 217 7.75 13.95 -17.84
CA ALA A 217 7.78 14.97 -18.91
C ALA A 217 9.20 15.20 -19.45
N GLU A 218 10.23 15.27 -18.57
CA GLU A 218 11.64 15.41 -18.97
C GLU A 218 12.15 14.19 -19.76
N ALA A 219 11.55 13.01 -19.58
CA ALA A 219 11.83 11.82 -20.40
C ALA A 219 11.17 11.88 -21.80
N GLY A 220 10.42 12.95 -22.11
CA GLY A 220 9.72 13.17 -23.37
C GLY A 220 8.38 12.42 -23.47
N ILE A 221 7.84 11.96 -22.34
CA ILE A 221 6.56 11.25 -22.26
C ILE A 221 5.47 12.27 -21.90
N ASP A 222 4.54 12.48 -22.82
CA ASP A 222 3.36 13.35 -22.64
C ASP A 222 2.12 12.46 -22.39
N ALA A 223 2.11 11.83 -21.22
CA ALA A 223 1.05 10.91 -20.82
C ALA A 223 0.65 11.18 -19.35
N PRO A 224 -0.62 10.92 -18.98
CA PRO A 224 -1.09 11.06 -17.61
C PRO A 224 -0.34 10.10 -16.68
N VAL A 225 -0.06 10.59 -15.47
CA VAL A 225 0.63 9.85 -14.40
C VAL A 225 -0.38 9.43 -13.35
N PHE A 226 -0.36 8.17 -12.97
CA PHE A 226 -1.17 7.58 -11.91
C PHE A 226 -0.30 6.95 -10.84
N LEU A 227 -0.80 6.88 -9.61
CA LEU A 227 -0.17 6.14 -8.52
C LEU A 227 -1.02 4.94 -8.13
N SER A 228 -0.34 3.86 -7.74
CA SER A 228 -1.01 2.66 -7.22
C SER A 228 -1.50 2.88 -5.79
N GLN A 229 -2.73 2.42 -5.52
CA GLN A 229 -3.35 2.42 -4.19
C GLN A 229 -3.11 1.12 -3.43
N ASN A 230 -3.42 1.16 -2.12
CA ASN A 230 -3.33 0.02 -1.20
C ASN A 230 -4.18 -1.19 -1.63
N ASP A 231 -5.23 -0.96 -2.39
CA ASP A 231 -6.19 -1.99 -2.82
C ASP A 231 -5.92 -2.52 -4.24
N GLY A 232 -4.84 -2.04 -4.88
CA GLY A 232 -4.44 -2.45 -6.24
C GLY A 232 -5.14 -1.71 -7.36
N THR A 233 -5.82 -0.61 -7.06
CA THR A 233 -6.37 0.33 -8.04
C THR A 233 -5.45 1.53 -8.25
N LEU A 234 -5.78 2.36 -9.23
CA LEU A 234 -5.05 3.59 -9.55
C LEU A 234 -5.77 4.81 -8.99
N MET A 235 -4.99 5.83 -8.70
CA MET A 235 -5.44 7.18 -8.42
C MET A 235 -4.62 8.17 -9.25
N ASP A 236 -5.22 9.30 -9.58
CA ASP A 236 -4.49 10.41 -10.20
C ASP A 236 -3.52 11.08 -9.21
N VAL A 237 -2.66 11.93 -9.74
CA VAL A 237 -1.63 12.63 -8.96
C VAL A 237 -2.24 13.58 -7.92
N ASP A 238 -3.37 14.22 -8.22
CA ASP A 238 -4.00 15.19 -7.32
C ASP A 238 -4.68 14.48 -6.14
N TYR A 239 -5.28 13.31 -6.39
CA TYR A 239 -5.77 12.45 -5.32
C TYR A 239 -4.63 11.95 -4.42
N ALA A 240 -3.49 11.54 -5.00
CA ALA A 240 -2.31 11.14 -4.23
C ALA A 240 -1.72 12.28 -3.37
N ARG A 241 -1.75 13.53 -3.87
CA ARG A 241 -1.40 14.72 -3.08
C ARG A 241 -2.31 14.89 -1.87
N ARG A 242 -3.60 14.59 -2.03
CA ARG A 242 -4.61 14.72 -0.99
C ARG A 242 -4.59 13.55 0.00
N TYR A 243 -4.33 12.33 -0.48
CA TYR A 243 -4.39 11.11 0.30
C TYR A 243 -3.14 10.23 0.16
N PRO A 244 -1.94 10.72 0.59
CA PRO A 244 -0.70 9.93 0.49
C PRO A 244 -0.76 8.58 1.22
N VAL A 245 -1.55 8.45 2.28
CA VAL A 245 -1.73 7.17 3.00
C VAL A 245 -2.34 6.06 2.12
N ALA A 246 -3.00 6.42 1.02
CA ALA A 246 -3.55 5.44 0.08
C ALA A 246 -2.49 4.65 -0.68
N THR A 247 -1.20 5.03 -0.61
CA THR A 247 -0.08 4.33 -1.29
C THR A 247 0.70 3.37 -0.40
N PHE A 248 0.47 3.33 0.90
CA PHE A 248 1.32 2.67 1.90
C PHE A 248 1.66 1.21 1.59
N ALA A 249 0.73 0.48 1.02
CA ALA A 249 0.89 -0.91 0.66
C ALA A 249 0.89 -1.15 -0.86
N SER A 250 1.14 -0.12 -1.66
CA SER A 250 1.15 -0.25 -3.12
C SER A 250 2.17 -1.27 -3.63
N GLY A 251 3.35 -1.39 -3.02
CA GLY A 251 4.39 -2.35 -3.41
C GLY A 251 3.91 -3.81 -3.31
N PRO A 252 3.56 -4.33 -2.12
CA PRO A 252 3.01 -5.68 -1.98
C PRO A 252 1.78 -5.92 -2.84
N THR A 253 0.89 -4.94 -2.94
CA THR A 253 -0.33 -5.04 -3.75
C THR A 253 -0.02 -5.16 -5.24
N ASN A 254 0.90 -4.36 -5.75
CA ASN A 254 1.36 -4.44 -7.14
C ASN A 254 1.99 -5.81 -7.41
N SER A 255 2.85 -6.31 -6.51
CA SER A 255 3.44 -7.65 -6.66
C SER A 255 2.37 -8.73 -6.74
N MET A 256 1.33 -8.66 -5.91
CA MET A 256 0.21 -9.60 -5.96
C MET A 256 -0.60 -9.48 -7.26
N ARG A 257 -0.92 -8.26 -7.71
CA ARG A 257 -1.61 -8.02 -8.98
C ARG A 257 -0.80 -8.53 -10.17
N GLY A 258 0.51 -8.25 -10.18
CA GLY A 258 1.44 -8.76 -11.19
C GLY A 258 1.53 -10.29 -11.18
N ALA A 259 1.55 -10.91 -10.00
CA ALA A 259 1.53 -12.36 -9.86
C ALA A 259 0.25 -12.97 -10.47
N ALA A 260 -0.93 -12.38 -10.21
CA ALA A 260 -2.19 -12.82 -10.81
C ALA A 260 -2.16 -12.75 -12.34
N PHE A 261 -1.70 -11.61 -12.87
CA PHE A 261 -1.60 -11.38 -14.31
C PHE A 261 -0.65 -12.39 -14.98
N LEU A 262 0.55 -12.55 -14.46
CA LEU A 262 1.58 -13.42 -15.04
C LEU A 262 1.22 -14.91 -14.94
N SER A 263 0.63 -15.34 -13.82
CA SER A 263 0.29 -16.75 -13.59
C SER A 263 -1.07 -17.16 -14.13
N ARG A 264 -1.92 -16.18 -14.47
CA ARG A 264 -3.35 -16.38 -14.82
C ARG A 264 -4.14 -17.08 -13.72
N LEU A 265 -3.73 -16.91 -12.45
CA LEU A 265 -4.40 -17.45 -11.28
C LEU A 265 -5.05 -16.29 -10.49
N PRO A 266 -6.38 -16.13 -10.58
CA PRO A 266 -7.07 -15.05 -9.88
C PRO A 266 -7.18 -15.27 -8.36
N SER A 267 -7.02 -16.52 -7.91
CA SER A 267 -7.07 -16.87 -6.47
C SER A 267 -5.90 -17.79 -6.12
N CYS A 268 -4.99 -17.28 -5.29
CA CYS A 268 -3.76 -17.99 -4.88
C CYS A 268 -3.11 -17.29 -3.68
N ALA A 269 -2.16 -17.94 -3.05
CA ALA A 269 -1.20 -17.25 -2.20
C ALA A 269 -0.07 -16.69 -3.07
N VAL A 270 0.37 -15.47 -2.79
CA VAL A 270 1.53 -14.85 -3.42
C VAL A 270 2.64 -14.72 -2.39
N VAL A 271 3.83 -15.17 -2.76
CA VAL A 271 5.05 -15.03 -1.97
C VAL A 271 5.99 -14.13 -2.77
N ASP A 272 6.10 -12.87 -2.36
CA ASP A 272 7.03 -11.91 -2.95
C ASP A 272 8.29 -11.83 -2.11
N ILE A 273 9.41 -12.29 -2.66
CA ILE A 273 10.70 -12.28 -1.99
C ILE A 273 11.60 -11.23 -2.60
N GLY A 274 11.84 -10.19 -1.83
CA GLY A 274 12.82 -9.15 -2.15
C GLY A 274 14.25 -9.47 -1.69
N GLY A 275 15.07 -8.43 -1.59
CA GLY A 275 16.43 -8.54 -1.07
C GLY A 275 16.51 -8.70 0.45
N THR A 276 15.51 -8.18 1.20
CA THR A 276 15.54 -8.10 2.68
C THR A 276 14.38 -8.86 3.33
N THR A 277 13.21 -8.81 2.75
CA THR A 277 11.96 -9.35 3.29
C THR A 277 11.25 -10.23 2.27
N SER A 278 10.33 -11.04 2.78
CA SER A 278 9.32 -11.75 2.00
C SER A 278 7.95 -11.29 2.46
N ASP A 279 7.10 -10.91 1.53
CA ASP A 279 5.72 -10.54 1.78
C ASP A 279 4.80 -11.65 1.25
N VAL A 280 3.89 -12.11 2.10
CA VAL A 280 2.95 -13.19 1.77
C VAL A 280 1.53 -12.65 1.91
N GLY A 281 0.76 -12.75 0.83
CA GLY A 281 -0.63 -12.31 0.78
C GLY A 281 -1.53 -13.31 0.04
N ILE A 282 -2.84 -13.14 0.16
CA ILE A 282 -3.83 -13.95 -0.55
C ILE A 282 -4.54 -13.09 -1.59
N LEU A 283 -4.59 -13.60 -2.81
CA LEU A 283 -5.43 -13.06 -3.88
C LEU A 283 -6.80 -13.74 -3.88
N GLN A 284 -7.83 -12.94 -4.04
CA GLN A 284 -9.21 -13.38 -4.29
C GLN A 284 -9.74 -12.61 -5.49
N ASN A 285 -10.19 -13.33 -6.52
CA ASN A 285 -10.70 -12.74 -7.77
C ASN A 285 -9.74 -11.72 -8.41
N GLY A 286 -8.43 -11.96 -8.32
CA GLY A 286 -7.40 -11.08 -8.88
C GLY A 286 -7.03 -9.85 -8.03
N PHE A 287 -7.65 -9.68 -6.86
CA PHE A 287 -7.36 -8.59 -5.93
C PHE A 287 -6.79 -9.10 -4.61
N PRO A 288 -5.92 -8.32 -3.94
CA PRO A 288 -5.45 -8.64 -2.61
C PRO A 288 -6.60 -8.71 -1.62
N ARG A 289 -6.63 -9.76 -0.79
CA ARG A 289 -7.53 -9.80 0.37
C ARG A 289 -7.21 -8.65 1.31
N GLU A 290 -8.24 -7.97 1.78
CA GLU A 290 -8.05 -6.88 2.74
C GLU A 290 -7.92 -7.37 4.17
N ALA A 291 -7.14 -6.62 4.98
CA ALA A 291 -7.04 -6.86 6.40
C ALA A 291 -8.40 -6.58 7.08
N SER A 292 -8.86 -7.52 7.90
CA SER A 292 -10.15 -7.44 8.60
C SER A 292 -10.11 -6.56 9.86
N ALA A 293 -8.92 -6.24 10.35
CA ALA A 293 -8.69 -5.46 11.55
C ALA A 293 -7.82 -4.23 11.26
N ASP A 294 -7.73 -3.34 12.25
CA ASP A 294 -6.81 -2.21 12.22
C ASP A 294 -5.37 -2.73 12.08
N VAL A 295 -4.59 -2.06 11.26
CA VAL A 295 -3.20 -2.41 10.96
C VAL A 295 -2.26 -1.46 11.69
N ALA A 296 -1.17 -1.99 12.26
CA ALA A 296 -0.13 -1.15 12.84
C ALA A 296 0.93 -0.81 11.80
N VAL A 297 1.15 0.48 11.55
CA VAL A 297 2.26 0.99 10.73
C VAL A 297 3.19 1.81 11.61
N ALA A 298 4.46 1.44 11.67
CA ALA A 298 5.46 2.06 12.55
C ALA A 298 5.04 2.15 14.03
N GLY A 299 4.15 1.24 14.48
CA GLY A 299 3.59 1.21 15.84
C GLY A 299 2.36 2.09 16.05
N VAL A 300 1.85 2.76 15.01
CA VAL A 300 0.61 3.53 15.03
C VAL A 300 -0.52 2.67 14.48
N GLN A 301 -1.59 2.49 15.26
CA GLN A 301 -2.78 1.76 14.81
C GLN A 301 -3.60 2.64 13.87
N ILE A 302 -3.88 2.15 12.67
CA ILE A 302 -4.61 2.85 11.62
C ILE A 302 -5.74 1.96 11.08
N ASN A 303 -6.82 2.54 10.60
CA ASN A 303 -7.96 1.79 10.08
C ASN A 303 -8.38 2.15 8.66
N PHE A 304 -7.49 2.73 7.85
CA PHE A 304 -7.73 2.78 6.42
C PHE A 304 -7.41 1.42 5.77
N ARG A 305 -7.79 1.26 4.52
CA ARG A 305 -7.65 -0.02 3.83
C ARG A 305 -6.21 -0.39 3.59
N MET A 306 -5.90 -1.60 3.98
CA MET A 306 -4.61 -2.23 3.76
C MET A 306 -4.84 -3.67 3.27
N PRO A 307 -4.00 -4.20 2.38
CA PRO A 307 -4.02 -5.61 2.07
C PRO A 307 -3.63 -6.42 3.31
N ASP A 308 -4.19 -7.61 3.41
CA ASP A 308 -3.78 -8.59 4.42
C ASP A 308 -2.49 -9.25 3.95
N VAL A 309 -1.37 -8.79 4.50
CA VAL A 309 -0.02 -9.22 4.15
C VAL A 309 0.77 -9.52 5.41
N LEU A 310 1.44 -10.66 5.45
CA LEU A 310 2.42 -10.98 6.47
C LEU A 310 3.83 -10.85 5.91
N SER A 311 4.64 -10.02 6.56
CA SER A 311 6.04 -9.84 6.22
C SER A 311 6.94 -10.73 7.07
N LEU A 312 7.90 -11.38 6.42
CA LEU A 312 8.93 -12.22 7.02
C LEU A 312 10.30 -11.61 6.77
N GLY A 313 11.14 -11.48 7.80
CA GLY A 313 12.50 -10.95 7.69
C GLY A 313 13.47 -11.94 7.01
N ILE A 314 13.07 -12.53 5.89
CA ILE A 314 13.88 -13.36 5.01
C ILE A 314 13.78 -12.80 3.59
N GLY A 315 14.93 -12.54 2.97
CA GLY A 315 15.06 -12.16 1.57
C GLY A 315 16.37 -12.71 0.99
N GLY A 316 16.62 -12.48 -0.28
CA GLY A 316 17.83 -12.99 -0.94
C GLY A 316 19.13 -12.56 -0.25
N GLY A 317 19.16 -11.35 0.32
CA GLY A 317 20.32 -10.80 1.05
C GLY A 317 20.36 -11.12 2.53
N SER A 318 19.44 -11.91 3.07
CA SER A 318 19.43 -12.26 4.50
C SER A 318 20.71 -13.00 4.89
N HIS A 319 21.31 -12.58 5.99
CA HIS A 319 22.51 -13.24 6.53
C HIS A 319 22.16 -14.66 6.98
N VAL A 320 23.06 -15.59 6.72
CA VAL A 320 22.96 -16.96 7.20
C VAL A 320 24.14 -17.26 8.13
N VAL A 321 23.81 -17.73 9.32
CA VAL A 321 24.82 -18.06 10.34
C VAL A 321 24.54 -19.43 10.93
N ARG A 322 25.59 -20.11 11.42
CA ARG A 322 25.42 -21.38 12.16
C ARG A 322 24.78 -21.08 13.51
N ASP A 323 23.78 -21.89 13.85
CA ASP A 323 23.15 -21.90 15.18
C ASP A 323 23.13 -23.32 15.73
N GLY A 324 24.07 -23.61 16.59
CA GLY A 324 24.29 -24.98 17.07
C GLY A 324 24.58 -25.96 15.91
N THR A 325 23.71 -26.96 15.74
CA THR A 325 23.76 -27.93 14.62
C THR A 325 22.92 -27.47 13.42
N GLY A 326 22.19 -26.36 13.53
CA GLY A 326 21.30 -25.80 12.52
C GLY A 326 21.86 -24.53 11.88
N ALA A 327 20.95 -23.75 11.31
CA ALA A 327 21.23 -22.45 10.71
C ALA A 327 20.14 -21.42 11.13
N ALA A 328 20.56 -20.17 11.34
CA ALA A 328 19.65 -19.03 11.48
C ALA A 328 19.74 -18.16 10.23
N VAL A 329 18.57 -17.73 9.71
CA VAL A 329 18.46 -16.92 8.50
C VAL A 329 17.73 -15.60 8.81
N GLY A 330 18.39 -14.47 8.51
CA GLY A 330 17.86 -13.14 8.82
C GLY A 330 17.77 -12.85 10.33
N PRO A 331 17.03 -11.79 10.75
CA PRO A 331 16.45 -10.74 9.89
C PRO A 331 17.48 -9.77 9.30
N ALA A 332 18.73 -9.77 9.81
CA ALA A 332 19.80 -8.93 9.26
C ALA A 332 20.06 -9.29 7.78
N SER A 333 20.25 -8.29 6.94
CA SER A 333 20.42 -8.46 5.48
C SER A 333 21.46 -7.48 4.93
N VAL A 334 22.12 -7.87 3.84
CA VAL A 334 22.95 -6.97 3.03
C VAL A 334 22.10 -6.01 2.17
N GLY A 335 20.81 -6.28 2.02
CA GLY A 335 19.89 -5.45 1.25
C GLY A 335 20.37 -5.22 -0.19
N TYR A 336 20.38 -3.96 -0.62
CA TYR A 336 20.80 -3.55 -1.97
C TYR A 336 22.26 -3.88 -2.31
N ARG A 337 23.09 -4.21 -1.32
CA ARG A 337 24.50 -4.56 -1.52
C ARG A 337 24.69 -6.04 -1.90
N LEU A 338 23.62 -6.80 -2.11
CA LEU A 338 23.66 -8.23 -2.43
C LEU A 338 24.66 -8.55 -3.55
N GLY A 339 24.62 -7.82 -4.66
CA GLY A 339 25.51 -8.03 -5.81
C GLY A 339 26.99 -7.72 -5.57
N ARG A 340 27.35 -7.18 -4.38
CA ARG A 340 28.73 -6.88 -4.00
C ARG A 340 29.19 -7.64 -2.76
N GLU A 341 28.26 -7.95 -1.85
CA GLU A 341 28.61 -8.54 -0.56
C GLU A 341 28.38 -10.04 -0.48
N ALA A 342 27.47 -10.61 -1.28
CA ALA A 342 27.22 -12.06 -1.28
C ALA A 342 28.41 -12.85 -1.89
N LEU A 343 28.62 -14.05 -1.37
CA LEU A 343 29.74 -14.90 -1.78
C LEU A 343 29.72 -15.23 -3.27
N VAL A 344 28.55 -15.59 -3.82
CA VAL A 344 28.37 -15.92 -5.25
C VAL A 344 28.74 -14.77 -6.20
N PHE A 345 28.83 -13.53 -5.70
CA PHE A 345 29.29 -12.35 -6.44
C PHE A 345 30.71 -11.91 -6.05
N GLY A 346 31.45 -12.75 -5.33
CA GLY A 346 32.83 -12.46 -4.90
C GLY A 346 32.92 -11.61 -3.63
N GLY A 347 31.85 -11.43 -2.90
CA GLY A 347 31.82 -10.76 -1.61
C GLY A 347 32.29 -11.64 -0.45
N SER A 348 32.03 -11.19 0.78
CA SER A 348 32.49 -11.86 2.00
C SER A 348 31.37 -12.23 2.98
N ARG A 349 30.13 -12.04 2.60
CA ARG A 349 28.95 -12.30 3.45
C ARG A 349 28.19 -13.51 2.92
N LEU A 350 27.93 -14.47 3.80
CA LEU A 350 27.04 -15.59 3.48
C LEU A 350 25.59 -15.13 3.57
N THR A 351 24.86 -15.29 2.45
CA THR A 351 23.48 -14.85 2.30
C THR A 351 22.55 -16.00 1.92
N ALA A 352 21.23 -15.79 2.01
CA ALA A 352 20.25 -16.77 1.58
C ALA A 352 20.38 -17.10 0.08
N THR A 353 20.77 -16.12 -0.76
CA THR A 353 21.07 -16.37 -2.18
C THR A 353 22.22 -17.36 -2.35
N ASP A 354 23.30 -17.24 -1.56
CA ASP A 354 24.43 -18.18 -1.60
C ASP A 354 23.99 -19.59 -1.22
N ILE A 355 23.12 -19.72 -0.22
CA ILE A 355 22.54 -20.99 0.21
C ILE A 355 21.66 -21.61 -0.89
N ALA A 356 20.84 -20.80 -1.58
CA ALA A 356 20.01 -21.28 -2.69
C ALA A 356 20.88 -21.82 -3.85
N VAL A 357 21.98 -21.13 -4.18
CA VAL A 357 22.93 -21.57 -5.20
C VAL A 357 23.69 -22.83 -4.76
N ALA A 358 24.24 -22.86 -3.54
CA ALA A 358 24.93 -24.03 -2.99
C ALA A 358 24.01 -25.26 -2.88
N GLY A 359 22.72 -25.04 -2.65
CA GLY A 359 21.68 -26.06 -2.60
C GLY A 359 21.15 -26.52 -3.97
N GLY A 360 21.56 -25.85 -5.05
CA GLY A 360 21.13 -26.17 -6.42
C GLY A 360 19.75 -25.65 -6.79
N ARG A 361 19.19 -24.67 -6.02
CA ARG A 361 17.89 -24.06 -6.32
C ARG A 361 17.95 -22.94 -7.35
N ALA A 362 19.14 -22.38 -7.59
CA ALA A 362 19.34 -21.28 -8.51
C ALA A 362 20.73 -21.30 -9.16
N GLU A 363 20.79 -20.74 -10.37
CA GLU A 363 22.02 -20.49 -11.11
C GLU A 363 22.24 -18.96 -11.18
N VAL A 364 22.86 -18.41 -10.12
CA VAL A 364 23.10 -16.97 -9.97
C VAL A 364 24.54 -16.75 -9.50
N GLY A 365 25.25 -15.81 -10.12
CA GLY A 365 26.65 -15.54 -9.80
C GLY A 365 27.60 -16.70 -10.16
N ASP A 366 28.66 -16.90 -9.39
CA ASP A 366 29.61 -17.99 -9.56
C ASP A 366 29.42 -19.08 -8.49
N PRO A 367 28.83 -20.24 -8.86
CA PRO A 367 28.60 -21.34 -7.91
C PRO A 367 29.92 -21.90 -7.28
N SER A 368 31.06 -21.73 -7.94
CA SER A 368 32.32 -22.22 -7.40
C SER A 368 32.73 -21.53 -6.10
N LEU A 369 32.28 -20.30 -5.89
CA LEU A 369 32.55 -19.50 -4.70
C LEU A 369 31.84 -20.03 -3.45
N VAL A 370 30.79 -20.83 -3.60
CA VAL A 370 30.03 -21.45 -2.50
C VAL A 370 30.19 -22.96 -2.40
N ALA A 371 30.97 -23.57 -3.31
CA ALA A 371 31.19 -25.03 -3.35
C ALA A 371 31.89 -25.58 -2.10
N HIS A 372 32.54 -24.71 -1.30
CA HIS A 372 33.20 -25.08 -0.05
C HIS A 372 32.25 -25.22 1.15
N LEU A 373 30.98 -24.85 1.00
CA LEU A 373 29.97 -24.94 2.08
C LEU A 373 29.63 -26.41 2.35
N GLU A 374 29.57 -26.76 3.63
CA GLU A 374 29.20 -28.12 4.03
C GLU A 374 27.74 -28.40 3.66
N ARG A 375 27.51 -29.52 3.00
CA ARG A 375 26.16 -29.91 2.54
C ARG A 375 25.12 -29.93 3.66
N SER A 376 25.47 -30.48 4.82
CA SER A 376 24.59 -30.54 5.99
C SER A 376 24.15 -29.15 6.49
N PHE A 377 25.05 -28.17 6.43
CA PHE A 377 24.73 -26.80 6.80
C PHE A 377 23.83 -26.11 5.74
N VAL A 378 24.10 -26.32 4.47
CA VAL A 378 23.25 -25.81 3.38
C VAL A 378 21.84 -26.39 3.49
N ASP A 379 21.72 -27.70 3.70
CA ASP A 379 20.43 -28.38 3.87
C ASP A 379 19.67 -27.86 5.09
N ALA A 380 20.35 -27.63 6.22
CA ALA A 380 19.75 -27.05 7.42
C ALA A 380 19.23 -25.60 7.19
N ALA A 381 20.00 -24.78 6.47
CA ALA A 381 19.60 -23.40 6.15
C ALA A 381 18.39 -23.38 5.19
N LEU A 382 18.37 -24.26 4.19
CA LEU A 382 17.20 -24.40 3.30
C LEU A 382 15.98 -24.87 4.06
N ALA A 383 16.12 -25.87 4.95
CA ALA A 383 14.99 -26.36 5.77
C ALA A 383 14.42 -25.26 6.68
N GLU A 384 15.26 -24.39 7.24
CA GLU A 384 14.81 -23.23 8.04
C GLU A 384 14.02 -22.23 7.19
N ILE A 385 14.52 -21.90 5.98
CA ILE A 385 13.81 -21.02 5.04
C ILE A 385 12.46 -21.61 4.68
N ASP A 386 12.44 -22.91 4.30
CA ASP A 386 11.23 -23.62 3.86
C ASP A 386 10.17 -23.68 4.98
N ALA A 387 10.60 -24.00 6.19
CA ALA A 387 9.70 -24.08 7.35
C ALA A 387 9.05 -22.73 7.65
N ARG A 388 9.82 -21.65 7.61
CA ARG A 388 9.30 -20.30 7.89
C ARG A 388 8.39 -19.78 6.78
N LEU A 389 8.69 -20.06 5.50
CA LEU A 389 7.80 -19.72 4.38
C LEU A 389 6.50 -20.54 4.47
N ALA A 390 6.58 -21.83 4.75
CA ALA A 390 5.41 -22.68 4.93
C ALA A 390 4.52 -22.21 6.08
N GLU A 391 5.11 -21.83 7.22
CA GLU A 391 4.39 -21.29 8.38
C GLU A 391 3.59 -20.03 8.01
N VAL A 392 4.22 -19.08 7.30
CA VAL A 392 3.54 -17.84 6.92
C VAL A 392 2.45 -18.10 5.88
N VAL A 393 2.66 -18.98 4.90
CA VAL A 393 1.62 -19.39 3.94
C VAL A 393 0.46 -20.06 4.67
N ASP A 394 0.75 -20.93 5.65
CA ASP A 394 -0.30 -21.60 6.45
C ASP A 394 -1.14 -20.61 7.26
N ARG A 395 -0.51 -19.63 7.88
CA ARG A 395 -1.20 -18.56 8.63
C ARG A 395 -2.08 -17.69 7.75
N MET A 396 -1.72 -17.50 6.47
CA MET A 396 -2.51 -16.71 5.52
C MET A 396 -3.68 -17.46 4.92
N ARG A 397 -3.68 -18.79 4.93
CA ARG A 397 -4.79 -19.59 4.39
C ARG A 397 -6.06 -19.43 5.22
N VAL A 398 -7.20 -19.46 4.56
CA VAL A 398 -8.54 -19.41 5.20
C VAL A 398 -9.16 -20.81 5.38
N SER A 399 -8.52 -21.85 4.84
CA SER A 399 -8.96 -23.25 4.95
C SER A 399 -7.74 -24.17 5.10
N ALA A 400 -7.99 -25.41 5.53
CA ALA A 400 -6.96 -26.44 5.63
C ALA A 400 -6.52 -26.98 4.25
N GLU A 401 -7.25 -26.70 3.19
CA GLU A 401 -6.92 -27.16 1.84
C GLU A 401 -5.68 -26.46 1.28
N PRO A 402 -4.76 -27.18 0.61
CA PRO A 402 -3.62 -26.58 -0.04
C PRO A 402 -4.03 -25.59 -1.13
N VAL A 403 -3.35 -24.44 -1.20
CA VAL A 403 -3.62 -23.40 -2.17
C VAL A 403 -2.50 -23.31 -3.21
N PRO A 404 -2.76 -22.87 -4.47
CA PRO A 404 -1.68 -22.52 -5.39
C PRO A 404 -0.83 -21.38 -4.81
N VAL A 405 0.49 -21.47 -4.93
CA VAL A 405 1.43 -20.43 -4.53
C VAL A 405 2.11 -19.87 -5.75
N VAL A 406 2.09 -18.56 -5.92
CA VAL A 406 2.83 -17.84 -6.96
C VAL A 406 4.02 -17.14 -6.31
N ALA A 407 5.23 -17.53 -6.70
CA ALA A 407 6.46 -16.96 -6.19
C ALA A 407 6.96 -15.87 -7.15
N VAL A 408 7.10 -14.64 -6.64
CA VAL A 408 7.59 -13.47 -7.37
C VAL A 408 8.70 -12.75 -6.62
N GLY A 409 9.24 -11.69 -7.22
CA GLY A 409 10.39 -10.97 -6.66
C GLY A 409 11.73 -11.64 -6.95
N GLY A 410 12.82 -10.88 -6.89
CA GLY A 410 14.17 -11.36 -7.21
C GLY A 410 14.68 -12.48 -6.31
N GLY A 411 14.15 -12.60 -5.09
CA GLY A 411 14.49 -13.67 -4.12
C GLY A 411 13.59 -14.91 -4.20
N SER A 412 12.66 -15.00 -5.16
CA SER A 412 11.74 -16.14 -5.31
C SER A 412 12.43 -17.48 -5.53
N ILE A 413 13.74 -17.46 -5.87
CA ILE A 413 14.62 -18.63 -5.91
C ILE A 413 14.69 -19.37 -4.57
N LEU A 414 14.33 -18.72 -3.45
CA LEU A 414 14.29 -19.31 -2.11
C LEU A 414 13.07 -20.20 -1.89
N VAL A 415 11.98 -20.03 -2.67
CA VAL A 415 10.76 -20.83 -2.52
C VAL A 415 10.98 -22.22 -3.09
N PRO A 416 10.81 -23.32 -2.32
CA PRO A 416 10.92 -24.67 -2.86
C PRO A 416 9.75 -25.01 -3.79
N GLU A 417 9.94 -25.98 -4.70
CA GLU A 417 8.86 -26.43 -5.60
C GLU A 417 7.76 -27.19 -4.85
N ASP A 418 8.11 -27.81 -3.73
CA ASP A 418 7.25 -28.65 -2.87
C ASP A 418 6.95 -27.98 -1.52
N LEU A 419 6.71 -26.67 -1.53
CA LEU A 419 6.39 -25.91 -0.33
C LEU A 419 5.20 -26.51 0.42
N ALA A 420 5.38 -26.82 1.71
CA ALA A 420 4.31 -27.37 2.53
C ALA A 420 3.10 -26.40 2.59
N GLY A 421 1.90 -26.97 2.41
CA GLY A 421 0.67 -26.16 2.35
C GLY A 421 0.34 -25.60 0.97
N ALA A 422 1.25 -25.69 -0.01
CA ALA A 422 0.97 -25.36 -1.39
C ALA A 422 0.43 -26.57 -2.15
N SER A 423 -0.58 -26.37 -3.01
CA SER A 423 -1.02 -27.39 -3.96
C SER A 423 -0.07 -27.48 -5.18
N ARG A 424 0.58 -26.39 -5.50
CA ARG A 424 1.67 -26.24 -6.47
C ARG A 424 2.35 -24.90 -6.26
N VAL A 425 3.63 -24.80 -6.65
CA VAL A 425 4.36 -23.53 -6.73
C VAL A 425 4.56 -23.15 -8.19
N VAL A 426 4.24 -21.89 -8.53
CA VAL A 426 4.37 -21.34 -9.87
C VAL A 426 5.34 -20.16 -9.82
N ARG A 427 6.39 -20.16 -10.65
CA ARG A 427 7.24 -18.99 -10.93
C ARG A 427 6.99 -18.58 -12.37
N PRO A 428 6.21 -17.53 -12.61
CA PRO A 428 5.92 -17.09 -13.97
C PRO A 428 7.15 -16.41 -14.60
N GLU A 429 7.19 -16.34 -15.92
CA GLU A 429 8.15 -15.48 -16.61
C GLU A 429 7.98 -14.03 -16.12
N HIS A 430 9.05 -13.24 -16.10
CA HIS A 430 9.08 -11.88 -15.55
C HIS A 430 8.78 -11.74 -14.04
N PHE A 431 8.84 -12.83 -13.26
CA PHE A 431 8.56 -12.82 -11.82
C PHE A 431 9.36 -11.75 -11.04
N ALA A 432 10.55 -11.39 -11.51
CA ALA A 432 11.45 -10.46 -10.83
C ALA A 432 10.97 -8.98 -10.88
N VAL A 433 10.03 -8.65 -11.75
CA VAL A 433 9.46 -7.31 -11.95
C VAL A 433 7.92 -7.31 -11.84
N ALA A 434 7.36 -8.29 -11.13
CA ALA A 434 5.92 -8.45 -10.96
C ALA A 434 5.25 -7.19 -10.37
N ASN A 435 5.93 -6.47 -9.48
CA ASN A 435 5.48 -5.21 -8.90
C ASN A 435 5.25 -4.11 -9.98
N ALA A 436 6.21 -3.88 -10.87
CA ALA A 436 6.04 -2.91 -11.96
C ALA A 436 4.97 -3.35 -12.96
N ILE A 437 4.85 -4.67 -13.23
CA ILE A 437 3.78 -5.23 -14.05
C ILE A 437 2.42 -4.99 -13.39
N GLY A 438 2.30 -5.26 -12.09
CA GLY A 438 1.07 -5.02 -11.33
C GLY A 438 0.62 -3.57 -11.37
N ALA A 439 1.57 -2.61 -11.28
CA ALA A 439 1.28 -1.20 -11.47
C ALA A 439 0.74 -0.91 -12.88
N ALA A 440 1.40 -1.43 -13.93
CA ALA A 440 1.05 -1.18 -15.33
C ALA A 440 -0.33 -1.70 -15.74
N ILE A 441 -0.79 -2.80 -15.12
CA ILE A 441 -2.09 -3.44 -15.42
C ILE A 441 -3.21 -3.01 -14.48
N ALA A 442 -2.91 -2.15 -13.50
CA ALA A 442 -3.88 -1.74 -12.49
C ALA A 442 -5.06 -0.98 -13.13
N GLN A 443 -6.21 -1.11 -12.50
CA GLN A 443 -7.48 -0.55 -12.91
C GLN A 443 -7.84 0.63 -11.99
N VAL A 444 -8.75 1.49 -12.42
CA VAL A 444 -9.33 2.48 -11.53
C VAL A 444 -10.49 1.90 -10.75
N GLY A 445 -10.65 2.32 -9.50
CA GLY A 445 -11.66 1.82 -8.60
C GLY A 445 -12.66 2.88 -8.14
N GLY A 446 -13.85 2.42 -7.81
CA GLY A 446 -14.87 3.17 -7.08
C GLY A 446 -15.41 2.31 -5.95
N GLU A 447 -15.66 2.91 -4.80
CA GLU A 447 -16.14 2.17 -3.65
C GLU A 447 -17.11 2.96 -2.81
N VAL A 448 -18.07 2.24 -2.26
CA VAL A 448 -19.01 2.68 -1.21
C VAL A 448 -18.75 1.84 0.03
N ASP A 449 -18.55 2.47 1.18
CA ASP A 449 -18.47 1.82 2.49
C ASP A 449 -19.22 2.69 3.50
N ARG A 450 -20.45 2.34 3.78
CA ARG A 450 -21.37 3.12 4.63
C ARG A 450 -22.25 2.23 5.51
N VAL A 451 -22.75 2.82 6.58
CA VAL A 451 -23.78 2.21 7.42
C VAL A 451 -25.15 2.72 6.95
N TYR A 452 -26.03 1.77 6.65
CA TYR A 452 -27.41 2.02 6.25
C TYR A 452 -28.37 1.42 7.29
N SER A 453 -29.56 2.00 7.42
CA SER A 453 -30.69 1.35 8.09
C SER A 453 -31.37 0.43 7.08
N VAL A 454 -31.08 -0.87 7.15
CA VAL A 454 -31.56 -1.85 6.16
C VAL A 454 -32.73 -2.63 6.73
N VAL A 455 -33.96 -2.21 6.38
CA VAL A 455 -35.14 -3.05 6.64
C VAL A 455 -35.31 -4.08 5.52
N PRO A 456 -35.84 -5.29 5.82
CA PRO A 456 -35.92 -6.38 4.84
C PRO A 456 -36.53 -6.00 3.49
N GLU A 457 -37.59 -5.15 3.53
CA GLU A 457 -38.31 -4.72 2.34
C GLU A 457 -37.53 -3.74 1.44
N GLN A 458 -36.53 -3.07 1.98
CA GLN A 458 -35.70 -2.08 1.27
C GLN A 458 -34.29 -2.56 0.98
N ARG A 459 -33.93 -3.78 1.43
CA ARG A 459 -32.57 -4.30 1.32
C ARG A 459 -32.04 -4.27 -0.12
N ASP A 460 -32.82 -4.79 -1.06
CA ASP A 460 -32.38 -4.86 -2.46
C ASP A 460 -32.20 -3.45 -3.05
N ALA A 461 -33.08 -2.50 -2.74
CA ALA A 461 -32.94 -1.12 -3.19
C ALA A 461 -31.69 -0.43 -2.63
N VAL A 462 -31.36 -0.67 -1.35
CA VAL A 462 -30.11 -0.15 -0.73
C VAL A 462 -28.88 -0.75 -1.40
N MET A 463 -28.89 -2.06 -1.65
CA MET A 463 -27.78 -2.75 -2.28
C MET A 463 -27.57 -2.30 -3.73
N ASP A 464 -28.65 -2.09 -4.48
CA ASP A 464 -28.57 -1.62 -5.87
C ASP A 464 -28.08 -0.16 -5.93
N ALA A 465 -28.57 0.72 -5.06
CA ALA A 465 -28.07 2.08 -4.96
C ALA A 465 -26.57 2.14 -4.60
N ALA A 466 -26.10 1.27 -3.69
CA ALA A 466 -24.69 1.19 -3.35
C ALA A 466 -23.83 0.69 -4.52
N ARG A 467 -24.34 -0.26 -5.33
CA ARG A 467 -23.67 -0.72 -6.55
C ARG A 467 -23.58 0.37 -7.61
N GLU A 468 -24.67 1.07 -7.87
CA GLU A 468 -24.72 2.21 -8.82
C GLU A 468 -23.72 3.30 -8.38
N GLU A 469 -23.73 3.69 -7.11
CA GLU A 469 -22.80 4.70 -6.59
C GLU A 469 -21.32 4.24 -6.73
N ALA A 470 -21.01 2.96 -6.50
CA ALA A 470 -19.66 2.44 -6.67
C ALA A 470 -19.19 2.49 -8.13
N VAL A 471 -20.09 2.16 -9.07
CA VAL A 471 -19.85 2.27 -10.52
C VAL A 471 -19.61 3.72 -10.92
N ASP A 472 -20.47 4.65 -10.47
CA ASP A 472 -20.34 6.07 -10.77
C ASP A 472 -19.03 6.65 -10.24
N ARG A 473 -18.59 6.23 -9.07
CA ARG A 473 -17.29 6.61 -8.49
C ARG A 473 -16.12 6.09 -9.34
N ALA A 474 -16.18 4.84 -9.81
CA ALA A 474 -15.15 4.29 -10.69
C ALA A 474 -15.07 5.08 -12.02
N VAL A 475 -16.21 5.42 -12.61
CA VAL A 475 -16.27 6.23 -13.83
C VAL A 475 -15.74 7.64 -13.58
N ALA A 476 -16.12 8.27 -12.47
CA ALA A 476 -15.60 9.58 -12.07
C ALA A 476 -14.08 9.57 -11.82
N ALA A 477 -13.54 8.44 -11.36
CA ALA A 477 -12.09 8.22 -11.20
C ALA A 477 -11.36 7.94 -12.53
N GLY A 478 -12.07 7.89 -13.65
CA GLY A 478 -11.50 7.72 -14.99
C GLY A 478 -11.65 6.31 -15.58
N ALA A 479 -12.51 5.46 -15.04
CA ALA A 479 -12.79 4.17 -15.67
C ALA A 479 -13.63 4.34 -16.95
N ARG A 480 -13.35 3.50 -17.95
CA ARG A 480 -14.20 3.37 -19.14
C ARG A 480 -15.55 2.76 -18.72
N PRO A 481 -16.69 3.46 -18.93
CA PRO A 481 -17.98 3.03 -18.38
C PRO A 481 -18.35 1.58 -18.68
N GLY A 482 -18.13 1.11 -19.92
CA GLY A 482 -18.46 -0.26 -20.35
C GLY A 482 -17.54 -1.36 -19.79
N SER A 483 -16.46 -1.01 -19.08
CA SER A 483 -15.51 -1.95 -18.49
C SER A 483 -15.68 -2.10 -16.97
N VAL A 484 -16.59 -1.35 -16.35
CA VAL A 484 -16.73 -1.36 -14.90
C VAL A 484 -17.46 -2.60 -14.43
N GLU A 485 -16.85 -3.32 -13.50
CA GLU A 485 -17.37 -4.55 -12.88
C GLU A 485 -17.38 -4.41 -11.36
N ILE A 486 -18.39 -5.00 -10.72
CA ILE A 486 -18.41 -5.14 -9.25
C ILE A 486 -17.55 -6.35 -8.88
N VAL A 487 -16.49 -6.11 -8.11
CA VAL A 487 -15.52 -7.15 -7.71
C VAL A 487 -15.69 -7.64 -6.29
N ASP A 488 -16.34 -6.84 -5.44
CA ASP A 488 -16.59 -7.20 -4.05
C ASP A 488 -17.87 -6.56 -3.53
N VAL A 489 -18.64 -7.34 -2.73
CA VAL A 489 -19.85 -6.88 -2.03
C VAL A 489 -19.86 -7.49 -0.64
N GLU A 490 -19.87 -6.65 0.38
CA GLU A 490 -19.91 -7.06 1.77
C GLU A 490 -21.10 -6.42 2.47
N GLU A 491 -21.86 -7.21 3.23
CA GLU A 491 -22.99 -6.78 4.02
C GLU A 491 -22.83 -7.31 5.44
N VAL A 492 -22.61 -6.42 6.41
CA VAL A 492 -22.34 -6.78 7.80
C VAL A 492 -23.37 -6.13 8.71
N PRO A 493 -24.34 -6.90 9.27
CA PRO A 493 -25.27 -6.38 10.26
C PRO A 493 -24.54 -5.95 11.53
N LEU A 494 -24.82 -4.75 12.03
CA LEU A 494 -24.24 -4.21 13.26
C LEU A 494 -25.22 -4.44 14.42
N ALA A 495 -25.25 -5.65 14.95
CA ALA A 495 -26.25 -6.13 15.92
C ALA A 495 -26.30 -5.32 17.23
N TYR A 496 -25.25 -4.55 17.55
CA TYR A 496 -25.21 -3.67 18.72
C TYR A 496 -25.76 -2.26 18.46
N LEU A 497 -26.10 -1.93 17.21
CA LEU A 497 -26.74 -0.67 16.84
C LEU A 497 -28.24 -0.90 16.55
N PRO A 498 -29.15 -0.01 17.00
CA PRO A 498 -30.56 -0.12 16.70
C PRO A 498 -30.86 0.22 15.22
N GLY A 499 -32.11 0.03 14.80
CA GLY A 499 -32.57 0.42 13.47
C GLY A 499 -32.10 -0.47 12.32
N ASN A 500 -31.77 -1.74 12.58
CA ASN A 500 -31.21 -2.66 11.58
C ASN A 500 -29.98 -2.07 10.86
N ALA A 501 -29.12 -1.41 11.62
CA ALA A 501 -27.90 -0.82 11.10
C ALA A 501 -27.02 -1.91 10.45
N THR A 502 -26.71 -1.72 9.18
CA THR A 502 -25.91 -2.66 8.39
C THR A 502 -24.83 -1.88 7.66
N ARG A 503 -23.57 -2.30 7.83
CA ARG A 503 -22.49 -1.80 7.00
C ARG A 503 -22.58 -2.47 5.64
N VAL A 504 -22.71 -1.68 4.60
CA VAL A 504 -22.69 -2.13 3.21
C VAL A 504 -21.43 -1.59 2.56
N ARG A 505 -20.66 -2.49 1.97
CA ARG A 505 -19.49 -2.18 1.17
C ARG A 505 -19.65 -2.76 -0.22
N VAL A 506 -19.39 -1.94 -1.23
CA VAL A 506 -19.38 -2.35 -2.63
C VAL A 506 -18.14 -1.78 -3.30
N LYS A 507 -17.36 -2.62 -3.97
CA LYS A 507 -16.18 -2.24 -4.75
C LYS A 507 -16.42 -2.51 -6.22
N ALA A 508 -16.25 -1.47 -7.03
CA ALA A 508 -16.25 -1.52 -8.49
C ALA A 508 -14.85 -1.20 -9.03
N VAL A 509 -14.46 -1.83 -10.12
CA VAL A 509 -13.21 -1.53 -10.83
C VAL A 509 -13.46 -1.51 -12.33
N GLY A 510 -12.72 -0.68 -13.06
CA GLY A 510 -12.81 -0.60 -14.50
C GLY A 510 -11.46 -0.26 -15.13
N GLU A 511 -11.32 -0.56 -16.42
CA GLU A 511 -10.14 -0.18 -17.18
C GLU A 511 -10.04 1.34 -17.27
N LEU A 512 -8.82 1.85 -17.13
CA LEU A 512 -8.55 3.27 -17.30
C LEU A 512 -8.96 3.72 -18.73
N SER A 513 -9.76 4.78 -18.82
CA SER A 513 -10.09 5.42 -20.09
C SER A 513 -8.89 6.24 -20.57
N LEU A 514 -8.15 5.67 -21.50
CA LEU A 514 -7.01 6.34 -22.15
C LEU A 514 -7.59 7.14 -23.34
N GLY A 515 -7.75 8.46 -23.16
CA GLY A 515 -8.35 9.31 -24.18
C GLY A 515 -7.60 9.22 -25.51
N GLY A 516 -8.24 8.66 -26.54
CA GLY A 516 -7.81 8.81 -27.92
C GLY A 516 -7.90 7.63 -28.89
N HIS A 517 -8.38 6.45 -28.50
CA HIS A 517 -8.46 5.32 -29.46
C HIS A 517 -9.80 4.57 -29.47
N ASP A 518 -10.87 5.16 -28.93
CA ASP A 518 -12.25 4.65 -29.12
C ASP A 518 -13.03 5.60 -30.05
N ALA A 519 -12.77 5.50 -31.36
CA ALA A 519 -13.61 6.04 -32.42
C ALA A 519 -13.87 4.95 -33.48
#